data_2d30ebaf5b3cf28cf38fe1a950f84025
#
_entry.id   2d30ebaf5b3cf28cf38fe1a950f84025
#
_cell.length_a   1.000
_cell.length_b   1.000
_cell.length_c   1.000
_cell.angle_alpha   90.00
_cell.angle_beta   90.00
_cell.angle_gamma   90.00
#
_symmetry.space_group_name_H-M   'P 1'
#
loop_
_entity.id
_entity.type
_entity.pdbx_description
1 polymer ?
#
loop_
_entity_poly.entity_id
_entity_poly.type
_entity_poly.pdbx_seq_one_letter_code
_entity_poly.pdbx_strand_id
1 'polypeptide(L)'
;MKLIFLISLVLLTSCLPFEPQKGIVIWYNFCPNSISLEKEISEESSKINLMIRSGENEVGFFIIQDEIKLDNGNTYFYENGIKKKFYFEQYKEYRHNFIACPENAKPTGDGNWIKANY
;
A
#
# COMPACT_ATOMS: atom_id res chain seq x y z
N MET A 1 -33.85 32.28 18.44
CA MET A 1 -33.55 30.89 18.70
C MET A 1 -33.16 30.10 17.45
N LYS A 2 -33.88 30.26 16.34
CA LYS A 2 -33.54 29.52 15.09
C LYS A 2 -32.18 29.88 14.50
N LEU A 3 -31.73 31.13 14.66
CA LEU A 3 -30.43 31.59 14.17
C LEU A 3 -29.24 30.93 14.88
N ILE A 4 -29.38 30.69 16.20
CA ILE A 4 -28.32 30.04 16.99
C ILE A 4 -28.17 28.59 16.61
N PHE A 5 -29.25 27.92 16.27
CA PHE A 5 -29.25 26.52 15.85
C PHE A 5 -28.56 26.33 14.48
N LEU A 6 -28.80 27.26 13.54
CA LEU A 6 -28.18 27.25 12.22
C LEU A 6 -26.67 27.47 12.28
N ILE A 7 -26.20 28.37 13.17
CA ILE A 7 -24.77 28.61 13.37
C ILE A 7 -24.08 27.40 13.94
N SER A 8 -24.73 26.70 14.87
CA SER A 8 -24.19 25.43 15.43
C SER A 8 -24.04 24.35 14.39
N LEU A 9 -24.97 24.23 13.45
CA LEU A 9 -24.91 23.25 12.36
C LEU A 9 -23.76 23.53 11.37
N VAL A 10 -23.54 24.79 11.05
CA VAL A 10 -22.45 25.21 10.16
C VAL A 10 -21.09 24.91 10.80
N LEU A 11 -20.93 25.10 12.10
CA LEU A 11 -19.70 24.78 12.81
C LEU A 11 -19.38 23.28 12.79
N LEU A 12 -20.39 22.41 12.86
CA LEU A 12 -20.20 20.98 12.80
C LEU A 12 -19.74 20.51 11.41
N THR A 13 -20.23 21.13 10.34
CA THR A 13 -19.82 20.77 8.98
C THR A 13 -18.43 21.27 8.62
N SER A 14 -17.93 22.32 9.28
CA SER A 14 -16.58 22.86 9.00
C SER A 14 -15.46 22.03 9.60
N CYS A 15 -15.74 21.08 10.50
CA CYS A 15 -14.72 20.23 11.10
C CYS A 15 -14.43 18.95 10.30
N LEU A 16 -15.20 18.64 9.26
CA LEU A 16 -15.10 17.39 8.51
C LEU A 16 -14.01 17.32 7.43
N PRO A 17 -13.54 18.41 6.80
CA PRO A 17 -12.63 18.30 5.65
C PRO A 17 -11.14 18.30 5.97
N PHE A 18 -10.71 18.20 7.21
CA PHE A 18 -9.30 18.38 7.56
C PHE A 18 -8.53 17.08 7.89
N GLU A 19 -9.13 15.91 7.71
CA GLU A 19 -8.39 14.68 7.87
C GLU A 19 -7.56 14.38 6.59
N PRO A 20 -6.24 14.12 6.72
CA PRO A 20 -5.44 13.73 5.57
C PRO A 20 -5.97 12.41 5.00
N GLN A 21 -6.10 12.35 3.68
CA GLN A 21 -6.53 11.14 3.00
C GLN A 21 -5.44 10.07 3.14
N LYS A 22 -5.86 8.88 3.58
CA LYS A 22 -4.98 7.73 3.71
C LYS A 22 -5.04 6.90 2.45
N GLY A 23 -3.87 6.47 1.99
CA GLY A 23 -3.75 5.50 0.92
C GLY A 23 -3.49 4.11 1.47
N ILE A 24 -3.66 3.11 0.63
CA ILE A 24 -3.45 1.71 0.94
C ILE A 24 -2.28 1.20 0.11
N VAL A 25 -1.36 0.49 0.75
CA VAL A 25 -0.31 -0.25 0.07
C VAL A 25 -0.47 -1.73 0.38
N ILE A 26 -0.39 -2.57 -0.65
CA ILE A 26 -0.51 -4.02 -0.49
C ILE A 26 0.70 -4.66 -1.14
N TRP A 27 1.38 -5.53 -0.39
CA TRP A 27 2.47 -6.37 -0.88
C TRP A 27 1.93 -7.79 -1.05
N TYR A 28 1.97 -8.30 -2.28
CA TYR A 28 1.54 -9.66 -2.62
C TYR A 28 2.74 -10.55 -2.83
N ASN A 29 2.66 -11.78 -2.33
CA ASN A 29 3.65 -12.80 -2.63
C ASN A 29 3.00 -13.95 -3.41
N PHE A 30 3.20 -13.97 -4.73
CA PHE A 30 2.80 -15.07 -5.59
C PHE A 30 3.96 -15.99 -5.94
N CYS A 31 5.11 -15.81 -5.27
CA CYS A 31 6.26 -16.67 -5.43
C CYS A 31 6.01 -18.03 -4.77
N PRO A 32 6.72 -19.10 -5.20
CA PRO A 32 6.58 -20.41 -4.56
C PRO A 32 7.16 -20.45 -3.13
N ASN A 33 8.00 -19.49 -2.77
CA ASN A 33 8.66 -19.44 -1.46
C ASN A 33 8.26 -18.18 -0.70
N SER A 34 8.51 -18.16 0.60
CA SER A 34 8.38 -16.93 1.40
C SER A 34 9.36 -15.88 0.89
N ILE A 35 8.93 -14.62 0.97
CA ILE A 35 9.77 -13.48 0.62
C ILE A 35 9.99 -12.60 1.84
N SER A 36 11.09 -11.87 1.84
CA SER A 36 11.34 -10.83 2.84
C SER A 36 11.59 -9.50 2.15
N LEU A 37 11.12 -8.43 2.78
CA LEU A 37 11.40 -7.09 2.29
C LEU A 37 11.86 -6.23 3.46
N GLU A 38 12.76 -5.31 3.15
CA GLU A 38 13.22 -4.28 4.07
C GLU A 38 12.56 -2.97 3.67
N LYS A 39 11.92 -2.31 4.61
CA LYS A 39 11.34 -0.99 4.40
C LYS A 39 11.95 0.00 5.36
N GLU A 40 12.45 1.09 4.81
CA GLU A 40 12.90 2.23 5.57
C GLU A 40 11.69 3.06 6.00
N ILE A 41 11.48 3.22 7.32
CA ILE A 41 10.31 3.93 7.84
C ILE A 41 10.57 5.41 8.05
N SER A 42 11.83 5.80 8.29
CA SER A 42 12.18 7.18 8.57
C SER A 42 13.60 7.47 8.13
N GLU A 43 13.92 8.76 8.04
CA GLU A 43 15.27 9.25 7.72
C GLU A 43 16.33 8.79 8.74
N GLU A 44 15.93 8.31 9.89
CA GLU A 44 16.81 7.82 10.95
C GLU A 44 17.14 6.34 10.82
N SER A 45 16.94 5.75 9.67
CA SER A 45 17.34 4.37 9.33
C SER A 45 16.71 3.26 10.16
N SER A 46 15.48 3.44 10.62
CA SER A 46 14.69 2.34 11.16
C SER A 46 14.21 1.47 10.00
N LYS A 47 14.69 0.24 9.92
CA LYS A 47 14.26 -0.72 8.90
C LYS A 47 13.29 -1.71 9.51
N ILE A 48 12.14 -1.93 8.86
CA ILE A 48 11.26 -3.05 9.19
C ILE A 48 11.58 -4.20 8.25
N ASN A 49 11.86 -5.36 8.84
CA ASN A 49 11.93 -6.60 8.10
C ASN A 49 10.56 -7.25 8.12
N LEU A 50 9.96 -7.35 6.95
CA LEU A 50 8.65 -7.95 6.77
C LEU A 50 8.81 -9.25 5.99
N MET A 51 8.25 -10.34 6.53
CA MET A 51 8.24 -11.63 5.86
C MET A 51 6.81 -11.95 5.42
N ILE A 52 6.64 -12.31 4.16
CA ILE A 52 5.34 -12.67 3.58
C ILE A 52 5.44 -14.09 3.05
N ARG A 53 4.59 -14.97 3.55
CA ARG A 53 4.54 -16.36 3.09
C ARG A 53 3.98 -16.47 1.68
N SER A 54 4.34 -17.53 0.99
CA SER A 54 3.81 -17.82 -0.34
C SER A 54 2.28 -17.82 -0.35
N GLY A 55 1.70 -17.08 -1.28
CA GLY A 55 0.24 -16.97 -1.43
C GLY A 55 -0.42 -15.98 -0.50
N GLU A 56 0.33 -15.33 0.39
CA GLU A 56 -0.21 -14.33 1.33
C GLU A 56 0.08 -12.90 0.86
N ASN A 57 -0.55 -11.95 1.52
CA ASN A 57 -0.30 -10.53 1.31
C ASN A 57 -0.24 -9.79 2.64
N GLU A 58 0.37 -8.61 2.60
CA GLU A 58 0.41 -7.68 3.72
C GLU A 58 -0.16 -6.34 3.30
N VAL A 59 -0.91 -5.71 4.19
CA VAL A 59 -1.56 -4.43 3.92
C VAL A 59 -0.97 -3.37 4.84
N GLY A 60 -0.62 -2.24 4.25
CA GLY A 60 -0.16 -1.07 4.99
C GLY A 60 -0.92 0.17 4.56
N PHE A 61 -0.65 1.27 5.24
CA PHE A 61 -1.27 2.56 4.94
C PHE A 61 -0.20 3.61 4.74
N PHE A 62 -0.50 4.59 3.91
CA PHE A 62 0.37 5.75 3.70
C PHE A 62 -0.48 7.01 3.62
N ILE A 63 0.17 8.17 3.82
CA ILE A 63 -0.48 9.46 3.63
C ILE A 63 -0.24 9.88 2.18
N ILE A 64 -1.31 10.21 1.45
CA ILE A 64 -1.24 10.50 0.01
C ILE A 64 -0.27 11.65 -0.29
N GLN A 65 -0.16 12.63 0.62
CA GLN A 65 0.77 13.76 0.46
C GLN A 65 2.24 13.34 0.50
N ASP A 66 2.56 12.21 1.12
CA ASP A 66 3.91 11.68 1.22
C ASP A 66 4.26 10.73 0.07
N GLU A 67 3.33 10.52 -0.85
CA GLU A 67 3.49 9.62 -1.99
C GLU A 67 4.72 9.96 -2.85
N ILE A 68 5.06 11.24 -2.95
CA ILE A 68 6.19 11.71 -3.74
C ILE A 68 7.52 11.15 -3.22
N LYS A 69 7.58 10.80 -1.92
CA LYS A 69 8.77 10.22 -1.29
C LYS A 69 8.89 8.72 -1.48
N LEU A 70 7.84 8.06 -1.94
CA LEU A 70 7.86 6.62 -2.21
C LEU A 70 8.49 6.40 -3.59
N ASP A 71 9.69 5.87 -3.60
CA ASP A 71 10.34 5.47 -4.85
C ASP A 71 9.74 4.14 -5.31
N ASN A 72 8.59 4.23 -5.95
CA ASN A 72 7.80 3.09 -6.38
C ASN A 72 8.52 2.21 -7.42
N GLY A 73 9.54 2.75 -8.06
CA GLY A 73 10.32 2.02 -9.04
C GLY A 73 11.41 1.14 -8.46
N ASN A 74 11.78 1.34 -7.18
CA ASN A 74 12.95 0.74 -6.56
C ASN A 74 12.64 -0.05 -5.29
N THR A 75 11.49 -0.69 -5.23
CA THR A 75 11.14 -1.56 -4.11
C THR A 75 11.49 -3.01 -4.45
N TYR A 76 12.26 -3.64 -3.57
CA TYR A 76 12.83 -4.97 -3.79
C TYR A 76 12.41 -5.93 -2.68
N PHE A 77 12.47 -7.20 -3.01
CA PHE A 77 12.28 -8.28 -2.05
C PHE A 77 13.36 -9.33 -2.23
N TYR A 78 13.49 -10.21 -1.24
CA TYR A 78 14.42 -11.33 -1.29
C TYR A 78 13.65 -12.63 -1.26
N GLU A 79 13.91 -13.49 -2.22
CA GLU A 79 13.41 -14.86 -2.25
C GLU A 79 14.62 -15.82 -2.28
N ASN A 80 14.75 -16.65 -1.24
CA ASN A 80 15.92 -17.56 -1.11
C ASN A 80 17.27 -16.82 -1.19
N GLY A 81 17.33 -15.62 -0.61
CA GLY A 81 18.54 -14.80 -0.63
C GLY A 81 18.80 -14.07 -1.94
N ILE A 82 17.95 -14.22 -2.93
CA ILE A 82 18.09 -13.54 -4.21
C ILE A 82 17.24 -12.28 -4.22
N LYS A 83 17.89 -11.14 -4.50
CA LYS A 83 17.23 -9.85 -4.59
C LYS A 83 16.48 -9.73 -5.91
N LYS A 84 15.19 -9.43 -5.82
CA LYS A 84 14.31 -9.24 -6.97
C LYS A 84 13.51 -7.96 -6.81
N LYS A 85 13.04 -7.42 -7.92
CA LYS A 85 12.24 -6.20 -7.93
C LYS A 85 10.76 -6.55 -7.93
N PHE A 86 9.96 -5.82 -7.12
CA PHE A 86 8.50 -5.93 -7.20
C PHE A 86 7.98 -5.35 -8.51
N TYR A 87 6.92 -5.93 -9.03
CA TYR A 87 6.08 -5.28 -10.02
C TYR A 87 5.18 -4.28 -9.29
N PHE A 88 5.24 -3.02 -9.69
CA PHE A 88 4.45 -1.95 -9.09
C PHE A 88 3.25 -1.63 -9.96
N GLU A 89 2.08 -1.53 -9.34
CA GLU A 89 0.86 -1.06 -9.98
C GLU A 89 0.21 -0.01 -9.09
N GLN A 90 -0.06 1.15 -9.65
CA GLN A 90 -0.91 2.13 -8.99
C GLN A 90 -2.33 1.93 -9.47
N TYR A 91 -3.21 1.52 -8.55
CA TYR A 91 -4.63 1.37 -8.82
C TYR A 91 -5.36 2.54 -8.18
N LYS A 92 -5.90 3.44 -9.00
CA LYS A 92 -6.47 4.71 -8.57
C LYS A 92 -5.43 5.53 -7.77
N GLU A 93 -5.81 6.67 -7.23
CA GLU A 93 -4.87 7.56 -6.55
C GLU A 93 -4.46 7.09 -5.17
N TYR A 94 -5.22 6.18 -4.59
CA TYR A 94 -5.07 5.82 -3.17
C TYR A 94 -4.59 4.39 -2.94
N ARG A 95 -4.25 3.65 -3.98
CA ARG A 95 -3.84 2.25 -3.80
C ARG A 95 -2.58 1.92 -4.58
N HIS A 96 -1.57 1.44 -3.86
CA HIS A 96 -0.32 0.96 -4.43
C HIS A 96 -0.20 -0.54 -4.21
N ASN A 97 -0.02 -1.29 -5.28
CA ASN A 97 0.18 -2.73 -5.24
C ASN A 97 1.62 -3.06 -5.60
N PHE A 98 2.26 -3.84 -4.76
CA PHE A 98 3.59 -4.41 -5.02
C PHE A 98 3.43 -5.92 -5.15
N ILE A 99 3.75 -6.46 -6.32
CA ILE A 99 3.49 -7.86 -6.64
C ILE A 99 4.82 -8.59 -6.84
N ALA A 100 5.08 -9.57 -5.99
CA ALA A 100 6.21 -10.48 -6.16
C ALA A 100 5.79 -11.65 -7.02
N CYS A 101 6.59 -11.98 -8.01
CA CYS A 101 6.33 -13.05 -8.98
C CYS A 101 5.01 -12.83 -9.75
N PRO A 102 4.89 -11.71 -10.49
CA PRO A 102 3.64 -11.40 -11.20
C PRO A 102 3.31 -12.40 -12.30
N GLU A 103 4.27 -13.17 -12.77
CA GLU A 103 4.06 -14.23 -13.75
C GLU A 103 3.14 -15.34 -13.25
N ASN A 104 2.99 -15.46 -11.91
CA ASN A 104 2.12 -16.45 -11.27
C ASN A 104 0.77 -15.86 -10.85
N ALA A 105 0.46 -14.66 -11.29
CA ALA A 105 -0.69 -13.91 -10.80
C ALA A 105 -1.45 -13.23 -11.94
N LYS A 106 -2.66 -12.80 -11.64
CA LYS A 106 -3.45 -11.99 -12.57
C LYS A 106 -4.27 -10.96 -11.79
N PRO A 107 -4.50 -9.77 -12.37
CA PRO A 107 -5.40 -8.80 -11.76
C PRO A 107 -6.85 -9.22 -11.93
N THR A 108 -7.69 -8.86 -10.95
CA THR A 108 -9.12 -9.16 -10.98
C THR A 108 -9.95 -8.03 -11.58
N GLY A 109 -9.33 -6.87 -11.83
CA GLY A 109 -10.00 -5.69 -12.40
C GLY A 109 -10.53 -4.72 -11.36
N ASP A 110 -10.55 -5.10 -10.09
CA ASP A 110 -11.02 -4.27 -8.97
C ASP A 110 -9.88 -3.77 -8.08
N GLY A 111 -8.65 -3.88 -8.55
CA GLY A 111 -7.45 -3.50 -7.81
C GLY A 111 -6.81 -4.66 -7.06
N ASN A 112 -7.46 -5.79 -6.95
CA ASN A 112 -6.91 -6.98 -6.33
C ASN A 112 -6.15 -7.84 -7.34
N TRP A 113 -5.30 -8.71 -6.81
CA TRP A 113 -4.56 -9.70 -7.59
C TRP A 113 -4.78 -11.07 -6.97
N ILE A 114 -4.88 -12.09 -7.80
CA ILE A 114 -5.07 -13.47 -7.39
C ILE A 114 -4.07 -14.38 -8.11
N LYS A 115 -3.86 -15.56 -7.55
CA LYS A 115 -3.02 -16.57 -8.18
C LYS A 115 -3.62 -16.99 -9.52
N ALA A 116 -2.80 -17.00 -10.55
CA ALA A 116 -3.22 -17.47 -11.86
C ALA A 116 -3.19 -19.00 -11.91
N ASN A 117 -4.20 -19.58 -12.53
CA ASN A 117 -4.23 -21.01 -12.82
C ASN A 117 -3.70 -21.23 -14.22
N TYR A 118 -2.43 -21.56 -14.29
CA TYR A 118 -1.78 -21.96 -15.53
C TYR A 118 -1.64 -23.45 -15.60
#